data_c727e1665951878003c444f7ad36a731
#
_entry.id   c727e1665951878003c444f7ad36a731
#
_cell.length_a   1.000
_cell.length_b   1.000
_cell.length_c   1.000
_cell.angle_alpha   90.00
_cell.angle_beta   90.00
_cell.angle_gamma   90.00
#
_symmetry.space_group_name_H-M   'P 1'
#
loop_
_entity.id
_entity.type
_entity.pdbx_description
1 polymer ?
#
loop_
_entity_poly.entity_id
_entity_poly.type
_entity_poly.pdbx_seq_one_letter_code
_entity_poly.pdbx_strand_id
1 'polypeptide(L)'
;RGLGDVYKRQRNIREMALNNDTSAYDSYEQNVKKLLTEVDSQLEILKKTKVLPDEEYNEYASALSDWGNIGYSIIEEIKNGEKEKAIDEIFNSCTPALNKLVEIAIRLDEITDEVSEQSARTTIIFAVAGMVCIIICLVCACTLAKVISKKVLETILDPLRAVEDVARELTEGNLHSALEYHSEDEIGRLAHSMRKSIRILGTYVDD
;
A
#
# COMPACT_ATOMS: atom_id res chain seq x y z
N ARG A 1 2.83 20.75 12.55
CA ARG A 1 4.07 21.26 13.24
C ARG A 1 4.44 22.67 12.75
N GLY A 2 4.48 22.95 11.44
CA GLY A 2 4.90 24.24 10.88
C GLY A 2 4.13 25.45 11.40
N LEU A 3 2.80 25.36 11.55
CA LEU A 3 1.97 26.45 12.07
C LEU A 3 2.35 26.86 13.50
N GLY A 4 2.67 25.87 14.36
CA GLY A 4 3.11 26.14 15.72
C GLY A 4 4.43 26.93 15.78
N ASP A 5 5.33 26.70 14.85
CA ASP A 5 6.62 27.37 14.78
C ASP A 5 6.49 28.80 14.23
N VAL A 6 5.56 29.01 13.30
CA VAL A 6 5.17 30.34 12.81
C VAL A 6 4.61 31.22 13.94
N TYR A 7 3.72 30.67 14.79
CA TYR A 7 3.21 31.40 15.96
C TYR A 7 4.29 31.71 17.02
N LYS A 8 5.21 30.77 17.27
CA LYS A 8 6.35 31.01 18.19
C LYS A 8 7.24 32.13 17.68
N ARG A 9 7.50 32.19 16.37
CA ARG A 9 8.27 33.26 15.77
C ARG A 9 7.63 34.60 15.97
N GLN A 10 6.31 34.75 15.69
CA GLN A 10 5.61 36.01 15.89
C GLN A 10 5.61 36.45 17.34
N ARG A 11 5.48 35.50 18.29
CA ARG A 11 5.61 35.78 19.72
C ARG A 11 6.97 36.35 20.05
N ASN A 12 8.07 35.75 19.55
CA ASN A 12 9.42 36.25 19.79
C ASN A 12 9.65 37.65 19.25
N ILE A 13 9.11 37.96 18.06
CA ILE A 13 9.16 39.31 17.47
C ILE A 13 8.42 40.32 18.33
N ARG A 14 7.21 39.98 18.83
CA ARG A 14 6.44 40.83 19.76
C ARG A 14 7.16 41.04 21.08
N GLU A 15 7.69 40.01 21.68
CA GLU A 15 8.46 40.08 22.93
C GLU A 15 9.67 40.97 22.76
N MET A 16 10.38 40.88 21.63
CA MET A 16 11.52 41.73 21.29
C MET A 16 11.09 43.22 21.17
N ALA A 17 9.95 43.50 20.51
CA ALA A 17 9.43 44.87 20.38
C ALA A 17 8.98 45.46 21.70
N LEU A 18 8.40 44.67 22.59
CA LEU A 18 7.87 45.13 23.90
C LEU A 18 8.91 45.16 25.00
N ASN A 19 10.01 44.41 24.86
CA ASN A 19 11.06 44.36 25.88
C ASN A 19 11.98 45.58 25.76
N ASN A 20 12.27 46.20 26.91
CA ASN A 20 13.22 47.31 26.99
C ASN A 20 14.67 46.84 27.24
N ASP A 21 14.86 45.57 27.55
CA ASP A 21 16.19 44.98 27.75
C ASP A 21 16.77 44.51 26.41
N THR A 22 17.70 45.29 25.89
CA THR A 22 18.39 45.01 24.63
C THR A 22 19.32 43.80 24.71
N SER A 23 19.68 43.35 25.90
CA SER A 23 20.58 42.19 26.10
C SER A 23 19.96 40.87 25.62
N ALA A 24 18.63 40.79 25.55
CA ALA A 24 17.89 39.62 25.06
C ALA A 24 17.68 39.60 23.52
N TYR A 25 17.97 40.69 22.82
CA TYR A 25 17.64 40.82 21.38
C TYR A 25 18.34 39.77 20.52
N ASP A 26 19.61 39.48 20.78
CA ASP A 26 20.35 38.46 20.05
C ASP A 26 19.75 37.07 20.22
N SER A 27 19.26 36.76 21.40
CA SER A 27 18.57 35.50 21.70
C SER A 27 17.24 35.38 20.93
N TYR A 28 16.46 36.44 20.89
CA TYR A 28 15.19 36.46 20.11
C TYR A 28 15.46 36.34 18.61
N GLU A 29 16.44 37.05 18.08
CA GLU A 29 16.84 36.96 16.69
C GLU A 29 17.32 35.53 16.31
N GLN A 30 18.15 34.90 17.14
CA GLN A 30 18.60 33.53 16.93
C GLN A 30 17.43 32.53 16.93
N ASN A 31 16.49 32.69 17.84
CA ASN A 31 15.28 31.86 17.89
C ASN A 31 14.43 32.03 16.63
N VAL A 32 14.26 33.25 16.13
CA VAL A 32 13.54 33.55 14.89
C VAL A 32 14.22 32.87 13.70
N LYS A 33 15.55 32.99 13.57
CA LYS A 33 16.32 32.36 12.50
C LYS A 33 16.21 30.84 12.54
N LYS A 34 16.31 30.24 13.73
CA LYS A 34 16.15 28.80 13.92
C LYS A 34 14.77 28.31 13.46
N LEU A 35 13.70 29.00 13.89
CA LEU A 35 12.34 28.65 13.50
C LEU A 35 12.10 28.77 11.98
N LEU A 36 12.74 29.74 11.31
CA LEU A 36 12.69 29.84 9.85
C LEU A 36 13.35 28.64 9.18
N THR A 37 14.54 28.25 9.63
CA THR A 37 15.26 27.09 9.08
C THR A 37 14.43 25.80 9.26
N GLU A 38 13.74 25.65 10.40
CA GLU A 38 12.85 24.52 10.64
C GLU A 38 11.65 24.52 9.67
N VAL A 39 11.05 25.69 9.42
CA VAL A 39 9.93 25.83 8.48
C VAL A 39 10.39 25.56 7.04
N ASP A 40 11.52 26.10 6.62
CA ASP A 40 12.11 25.85 5.29
C ASP A 40 12.36 24.35 5.06
N SER A 41 12.89 23.67 6.07
CA SER A 41 13.10 22.21 6.02
C SER A 41 11.80 21.44 5.86
N GLN A 42 10.74 21.85 6.53
CA GLN A 42 9.41 21.23 6.39
C GLN A 42 8.79 21.50 5.02
N LEU A 43 8.99 22.71 4.49
CA LEU A 43 8.55 23.08 3.15
C LEU A 43 9.25 22.22 2.06
N GLU A 44 10.55 21.97 2.20
CA GLU A 44 11.29 21.07 1.32
C GLU A 44 10.78 19.63 1.36
N ILE A 45 10.40 19.13 2.54
CA ILE A 45 9.77 17.80 2.68
C ILE A 45 8.42 17.79 1.97
N LEU A 46 7.61 18.81 2.16
CA LEU A 46 6.29 18.94 1.53
C LEU A 46 6.40 18.94 0.00
N LYS A 47 7.38 19.67 -0.55
CA LYS A 47 7.67 19.66 -1.98
C LYS A 47 8.08 18.29 -2.52
N LYS A 48 8.92 17.57 -1.77
CA LYS A 48 9.39 16.22 -2.17
C LYS A 48 8.29 15.17 -2.15
N THR A 49 7.35 15.27 -1.24
CA THR A 49 6.24 14.31 -1.11
C THR A 49 5.19 14.45 -2.19
N LYS A 50 5.15 15.58 -2.92
CA LYS A 50 4.14 15.89 -3.95
C LYS A 50 2.70 15.64 -3.51
N VAL A 51 2.42 15.84 -2.24
CA VAL A 51 1.07 15.67 -1.67
C VAL A 51 0.16 16.82 -2.08
N LEU A 52 0.75 18.02 -2.30
CA LEU A 52 0.04 19.21 -2.74
C LEU A 52 0.27 19.44 -4.24
N PRO A 53 -0.73 19.97 -4.98
CA PRO A 53 -0.52 20.53 -6.28
C PRO A 53 0.50 21.68 -6.26
N ASP A 54 1.22 21.87 -7.37
CA ASP A 54 2.31 22.86 -7.44
C ASP A 54 1.81 24.31 -7.21
N GLU A 55 0.57 24.61 -7.57
CA GLU A 55 -0.03 25.94 -7.41
C GLU A 55 -0.21 26.28 -5.92
N GLU A 56 -0.83 25.39 -5.16
CA GLU A 56 -1.05 25.53 -3.72
C GLU A 56 0.25 25.57 -2.94
N TYR A 57 1.22 24.72 -3.33
CA TYR A 57 2.56 24.76 -2.75
C TYR A 57 3.21 26.13 -2.94
N ASN A 58 3.17 26.68 -4.17
CA ASN A 58 3.79 27.96 -4.49
C ASN A 58 3.08 29.13 -3.79
N GLU A 59 1.76 29.10 -3.66
CA GLU A 59 1.01 30.10 -2.91
C GLU A 59 1.44 30.14 -1.44
N TYR A 60 1.54 28.97 -0.79
CA TYR A 60 1.99 28.88 0.59
C TYR A 60 3.44 29.32 0.76
N ALA A 61 4.35 28.88 -0.11
CA ALA A 61 5.75 29.26 -0.09
C ALA A 61 5.95 30.77 -0.25
N SER A 62 5.19 31.39 -1.16
CA SER A 62 5.21 32.86 -1.36
C SER A 62 4.72 33.60 -0.12
N ALA A 63 3.56 33.22 0.43
CA ALA A 63 3.00 33.84 1.62
C ALA A 63 3.94 33.69 2.84
N LEU A 64 4.61 32.56 2.97
CA LEU A 64 5.60 32.32 4.02
C LEU A 64 6.84 33.21 3.85
N SER A 65 7.32 33.37 2.63
CA SER A 65 8.46 34.26 2.30
C SER A 65 8.11 35.72 2.60
N ASP A 66 6.92 36.16 2.18
CA ASP A 66 6.46 37.54 2.40
C ASP A 66 6.35 37.85 3.90
N TRP A 67 5.72 36.96 4.66
CA TRP A 67 5.62 37.10 6.11
C TRP A 67 7.02 37.01 6.77
N GLY A 68 7.93 36.21 6.22
CA GLY A 68 9.31 36.10 6.63
C GLY A 68 10.06 37.41 6.50
N ASN A 69 9.95 38.07 5.34
CA ASN A 69 10.62 39.35 5.03
C ASN A 69 10.11 40.48 5.92
N ILE A 70 8.79 40.56 6.15
CA ILE A 70 8.20 41.52 7.10
C ILE A 70 8.80 41.34 8.49
N GLY A 71 8.92 40.12 8.97
CA GLY A 71 9.51 39.81 10.27
C GLY A 71 10.98 40.25 10.40
N TYR A 72 11.78 40.15 9.31
CA TYR A 72 13.14 40.65 9.30
C TYR A 72 13.21 42.18 9.34
N SER A 73 12.35 42.88 8.56
CA SER A 73 12.23 44.34 8.61
C SER A 73 11.95 44.84 10.02
N ILE A 74 11.00 44.21 10.72
CA ILE A 74 10.64 44.55 12.12
C ILE A 74 11.85 44.36 13.08
N ILE A 75 12.60 43.26 12.92
CA ILE A 75 13.78 43.01 13.77
C ILE A 75 14.84 44.09 13.54
N GLU A 76 15.08 44.51 12.31
CA GLU A 76 16.01 45.60 12.00
C GLU A 76 15.55 46.95 12.58
N GLU A 77 14.26 47.29 12.47
CA GLU A 77 13.69 48.50 13.06
C GLU A 77 13.86 48.52 14.58
N ILE A 78 13.61 47.41 15.25
CA ILE A 78 13.81 47.30 16.72
C ILE A 78 15.30 47.52 17.05
N LYS A 79 16.23 46.93 16.31
CA LYS A 79 17.68 47.09 16.54
C LYS A 79 18.17 48.54 16.29
N ASN A 80 17.55 49.21 15.34
CA ASN A 80 17.82 50.62 15.05
C ASN A 80 17.16 51.59 16.06
N GLY A 81 16.38 51.10 17.00
CA GLY A 81 15.69 51.92 18.00
C GLY A 81 14.33 52.46 17.53
N GLU A 82 13.85 52.08 16.36
CA GLU A 82 12.59 52.54 15.75
C GLU A 82 11.40 51.72 16.26
N LYS A 83 11.27 51.63 17.62
CA LYS A 83 10.28 50.74 18.27
C LYS A 83 8.82 51.06 17.90
N GLU A 84 8.45 52.33 17.79
CA GLU A 84 7.08 52.73 17.45
C GLU A 84 6.72 52.25 16.06
N LYS A 85 7.65 52.36 15.10
CA LYS A 85 7.46 51.91 13.74
C LYS A 85 7.37 50.38 13.68
N ALA A 86 8.25 49.67 14.39
CA ALA A 86 8.23 48.23 14.51
C ALA A 86 6.89 47.70 15.09
N ILE A 87 6.34 48.38 16.10
CA ILE A 87 5.05 48.03 16.69
C ILE A 87 3.92 48.26 15.65
N ASP A 88 3.95 49.37 14.94
CA ASP A 88 2.96 49.65 13.90
C ASP A 88 3.01 48.60 12.78
N GLU A 89 4.20 48.21 12.33
CA GLU A 89 4.40 47.17 11.31
C GLU A 89 3.99 45.76 11.78
N ILE A 90 4.14 45.45 13.07
CA ILE A 90 3.64 44.20 13.66
C ILE A 90 2.12 44.11 13.51
N PHE A 91 1.37 45.20 13.77
CA PHE A 91 -0.08 45.20 13.72
C PHE A 91 -0.63 45.33 12.32
N ASN A 92 -0.05 46.20 11.50
CA ASN A 92 -0.61 46.55 10.21
C ASN A 92 -0.09 45.74 9.03
N SER A 93 1.06 45.05 9.18
CA SER A 93 1.70 44.24 8.13
C SER A 93 1.89 42.79 8.55
N CYS A 94 2.59 42.55 9.66
CA CYS A 94 2.98 41.19 10.08
C CYS A 94 1.78 40.34 10.50
N THR A 95 0.85 40.91 11.28
CA THR A 95 -0.34 40.18 11.75
C THR A 95 -1.30 39.83 10.60
N PRO A 96 -1.64 40.72 9.66
CA PRO A 96 -2.41 40.35 8.48
C PRO A 96 -1.74 39.30 7.59
N ALA A 97 -0.44 39.43 7.37
CA ALA A 97 0.33 38.44 6.59
C ALA A 97 0.31 37.05 7.26
N LEU A 98 0.42 37.01 8.60
CA LEU A 98 0.27 35.76 9.33
C LEU A 98 -1.13 35.16 9.19
N ASN A 99 -2.17 35.97 9.33
CA ASN A 99 -3.54 35.49 9.18
C ASN A 99 -3.79 34.90 7.79
N LYS A 100 -3.27 35.54 6.75
CA LYS A 100 -3.32 35.02 5.37
C LYS A 100 -2.58 33.67 5.26
N LEU A 101 -1.39 33.58 5.84
CA LEU A 101 -0.60 32.34 5.86
C LEU A 101 -1.35 31.19 6.57
N VAL A 102 -1.99 31.50 7.70
CA VAL A 102 -2.82 30.53 8.44
C VAL A 102 -4.03 30.07 7.64
N GLU A 103 -4.71 31.00 6.96
CA GLU A 103 -5.86 30.68 6.09
C GLU A 103 -5.45 29.73 4.96
N ILE A 104 -4.32 30.01 4.29
CA ILE A 104 -3.78 29.14 3.26
C ILE A 104 -3.44 27.76 3.87
N ALA A 105 -2.79 27.72 5.04
CA ALA A 105 -2.42 26.46 5.69
C ALA A 105 -3.63 25.59 6.07
N ILE A 106 -4.73 26.19 6.53
CA ILE A 106 -5.98 25.48 6.82
C ILE A 106 -6.56 24.90 5.54
N ARG A 107 -6.61 25.67 4.46
CA ARG A 107 -7.07 25.18 3.15
C ARG A 107 -6.22 24.01 2.63
N LEU A 108 -4.91 24.06 2.82
CA LEU A 108 -4.01 22.98 2.44
C LEU A 108 -4.23 21.70 3.26
N ASP A 109 -4.56 21.85 4.55
CA ASP A 109 -4.89 20.73 5.42
C ASP A 109 -6.16 20.02 4.92
N GLU A 110 -7.20 20.79 4.58
CA GLU A 110 -8.45 20.25 3.99
C GLU A 110 -8.19 19.50 2.67
N ILE A 111 -7.39 20.07 1.76
CA ILE A 111 -7.02 19.42 0.49
C ILE A 111 -6.23 18.11 0.74
N THR A 112 -5.30 18.14 1.69
CA THR A 112 -4.47 16.97 2.02
C THR A 112 -5.32 15.85 2.63
N ASP A 113 -6.27 16.18 3.48
CA ASP A 113 -7.20 15.22 4.10
C ASP A 113 -8.10 14.57 3.03
N GLU A 114 -8.63 15.35 2.09
CA GLU A 114 -9.46 14.83 1.01
C GLU A 114 -8.68 13.87 0.09
N VAL A 115 -7.46 14.23 -0.31
CA VAL A 115 -6.57 13.37 -1.12
C VAL A 115 -6.21 12.10 -0.36
N SER A 116 -5.92 12.20 0.93
CA SER A 116 -5.58 11.06 1.79
C SER A 116 -6.76 10.09 1.93
N GLU A 117 -7.98 10.62 2.17
CA GLU A 117 -9.19 9.80 2.27
C GLU A 117 -9.51 9.08 0.96
N GLN A 118 -9.39 9.75 -0.18
CA GLN A 118 -9.61 9.17 -1.49
C GLN A 118 -8.59 8.05 -1.78
N SER A 119 -7.33 8.26 -1.45
CA SER A 119 -6.27 7.25 -1.61
C SER A 119 -6.51 6.03 -0.72
N ALA A 120 -6.93 6.25 0.53
CA ALA A 120 -7.26 5.18 1.46
C ALA A 120 -8.45 4.34 0.97
N ARG A 121 -9.53 4.98 0.50
CA ARG A 121 -10.71 4.30 -0.08
C ARG A 121 -10.33 3.46 -1.31
N THR A 122 -9.53 4.01 -2.20
CA THR A 122 -9.05 3.30 -3.41
C THR A 122 -8.22 2.07 -3.04
N THR A 123 -7.31 2.20 -2.08
CA THR A 123 -6.50 1.08 -1.56
C THR A 123 -7.36 -0.03 -0.97
N ILE A 124 -8.39 0.31 -0.18
CA ILE A 124 -9.32 -0.67 0.40
C ILE A 124 -10.08 -1.41 -0.71
N ILE A 125 -10.56 -0.71 -1.73
CA ILE A 125 -11.28 -1.33 -2.86
C ILE A 125 -10.39 -2.35 -3.57
N PHE A 126 -9.12 -1.99 -3.88
CA PHE A 126 -8.18 -2.92 -4.51
C PHE A 126 -7.84 -4.11 -3.61
N ALA A 127 -7.69 -3.91 -2.31
CA ALA A 127 -7.44 -4.99 -1.36
C ALA A 127 -8.61 -5.98 -1.29
N VAL A 128 -9.85 -5.48 -1.23
CA VAL A 128 -11.06 -6.32 -1.23
C VAL A 128 -11.21 -7.06 -2.57
N ALA A 129 -11.03 -6.39 -3.70
CA ALA A 129 -11.08 -7.02 -5.02
C ALA A 129 -10.03 -8.12 -5.16
N GLY A 130 -8.80 -7.88 -4.70
CA GLY A 130 -7.74 -8.88 -4.67
C GLY A 130 -8.09 -10.11 -3.83
N MET A 131 -8.66 -9.89 -2.65
CA MET A 131 -9.11 -10.98 -1.77
C MET A 131 -10.21 -11.84 -2.44
N VAL A 132 -11.19 -11.20 -3.09
CA VAL A 132 -12.24 -11.91 -3.83
C VAL A 132 -11.65 -12.74 -4.97
N CYS A 133 -10.72 -12.18 -5.75
CA CYS A 133 -10.03 -12.92 -6.81
C CYS A 133 -9.30 -14.16 -6.28
N ILE A 134 -8.59 -14.05 -5.15
CA ILE A 134 -7.89 -15.19 -4.54
C ILE A 134 -8.89 -16.28 -4.15
N ILE A 135 -10.02 -15.93 -3.54
CA ILE A 135 -11.06 -16.90 -3.15
C ILE A 135 -11.60 -17.62 -4.40
N ILE A 136 -11.91 -16.89 -5.47
CA ILE A 136 -12.38 -17.49 -6.74
C ILE A 136 -11.33 -18.45 -7.30
N CYS A 137 -10.05 -18.06 -7.34
CA CYS A 137 -8.97 -18.94 -7.81
C CYS A 137 -8.86 -20.21 -6.98
N LEU A 138 -8.98 -20.13 -5.66
CA LEU A 138 -8.97 -21.31 -4.77
C LEU A 138 -10.14 -22.26 -5.04
N VAL A 139 -11.35 -21.72 -5.20
CA VAL A 139 -12.52 -22.53 -5.56
C VAL A 139 -12.34 -23.22 -6.90
N CYS A 140 -11.86 -22.50 -7.91
CA CYS A 140 -11.56 -23.07 -9.23
C CYS A 140 -10.48 -24.17 -9.15
N ALA A 141 -9.41 -23.95 -8.39
CA ALA A 141 -8.36 -24.96 -8.20
C ALA A 141 -8.90 -26.23 -7.53
N CYS A 142 -9.72 -26.08 -6.47
CA CYS A 142 -10.34 -27.20 -5.79
C CYS A 142 -11.29 -28.00 -6.69
N THR A 143 -12.09 -27.31 -7.52
CA THR A 143 -13.00 -27.98 -8.47
C THR A 143 -12.23 -28.73 -9.55
N LEU A 144 -11.19 -28.11 -10.14
CA LEU A 144 -10.31 -28.77 -11.11
C LEU A 144 -9.61 -29.99 -10.52
N ALA A 145 -9.09 -29.88 -9.28
CA ALA A 145 -8.44 -31.01 -8.58
C ALA A 145 -9.41 -32.18 -8.41
N LYS A 146 -10.66 -31.93 -8.00
CA LYS A 146 -11.70 -32.98 -7.88
C LYS A 146 -12.00 -33.65 -9.23
N VAL A 147 -12.14 -32.86 -10.31
CA VAL A 147 -12.43 -33.41 -11.65
C VAL A 147 -11.25 -34.28 -12.14
N ILE A 148 -10.01 -33.81 -11.96
CA ILE A 148 -8.82 -34.56 -12.34
C ILE A 148 -8.71 -35.85 -11.53
N SER A 149 -8.87 -35.78 -10.20
CA SER A 149 -8.81 -36.94 -9.31
C SER A 149 -9.83 -37.99 -9.69
N LYS A 150 -11.08 -37.56 -10.01
CA LYS A 150 -12.15 -38.48 -10.45
C LYS A 150 -11.79 -39.15 -11.77
N LYS A 151 -11.29 -38.39 -12.75
CA LYS A 151 -10.85 -38.94 -14.04
C LYS A 151 -9.69 -39.93 -13.88
N VAL A 152 -8.71 -39.63 -13.08
CA VAL A 152 -7.57 -40.54 -12.81
C VAL A 152 -8.05 -41.83 -12.14
N LEU A 153 -8.99 -41.74 -11.19
CA LEU A 153 -9.57 -42.91 -10.55
C LEU A 153 -10.27 -43.83 -11.57
N GLU A 154 -11.18 -43.28 -12.35
CA GLU A 154 -12.00 -44.02 -13.32
C GLU A 154 -11.17 -44.56 -14.51
N THR A 155 -10.18 -43.79 -14.97
CA THR A 155 -9.45 -44.12 -16.22
C THR A 155 -8.21 -44.99 -15.95
N ILE A 156 -7.60 -44.90 -14.78
CA ILE A 156 -6.34 -45.58 -14.48
C ILE A 156 -6.48 -46.60 -13.34
N LEU A 157 -7.01 -46.14 -12.18
CA LEU A 157 -6.98 -46.96 -10.97
C LEU A 157 -7.99 -48.12 -11.01
N ASP A 158 -9.21 -47.88 -11.45
CA ASP A 158 -10.25 -48.89 -11.49
C ASP A 158 -9.93 -50.01 -12.52
N PRO A 159 -9.49 -49.70 -13.76
CA PRO A 159 -9.06 -50.74 -14.69
C PRO A 159 -7.82 -51.52 -14.23
N LEU A 160 -6.88 -50.83 -13.56
CA LEU A 160 -5.67 -51.50 -13.06
C LEU A 160 -6.01 -52.47 -11.92
N ARG A 161 -6.93 -52.12 -11.03
CA ARG A 161 -7.44 -53.01 -10.00
C ARG A 161 -8.14 -54.24 -10.58
N ALA A 162 -8.95 -54.04 -11.62
CA ALA A 162 -9.62 -55.15 -12.29
C ALA A 162 -8.62 -56.15 -12.89
N VAL A 163 -7.51 -55.64 -13.48
CA VAL A 163 -6.41 -56.54 -13.97
C VAL A 163 -5.72 -57.23 -12.81
N GLU A 164 -5.46 -56.54 -11.68
CA GLU A 164 -4.85 -57.12 -10.48
C GLU A 164 -5.73 -58.23 -9.86
N ASP A 165 -7.04 -58.00 -9.74
CA ASP A 165 -7.97 -58.97 -9.19
C ASP A 165 -8.00 -60.23 -10.03
N VAL A 166 -8.10 -60.12 -11.37
CA VAL A 166 -8.06 -61.27 -12.25
C VAL A 166 -6.70 -62.00 -12.21
N ALA A 167 -5.59 -61.27 -12.10
CA ALA A 167 -4.26 -61.86 -11.92
C ALA A 167 -4.18 -62.65 -10.61
N ARG A 168 -4.76 -62.18 -9.54
CA ARG A 168 -4.82 -62.88 -8.24
C ARG A 168 -5.65 -64.14 -8.36
N GLU A 169 -6.86 -64.10 -8.95
CA GLU A 169 -7.72 -65.25 -9.16
C GLU A 169 -7.02 -66.33 -10.00
N LEU A 170 -6.25 -65.91 -11.01
CA LEU A 170 -5.43 -66.84 -11.79
C LEU A 170 -4.40 -67.57 -10.92
N THR A 171 -3.73 -66.92 -9.97
CA THR A 171 -2.79 -67.58 -9.04
C THR A 171 -3.49 -68.53 -8.08
N GLU A 172 -4.80 -68.36 -7.81
CA GLU A 172 -5.63 -69.23 -7.02
C GLU A 172 -6.19 -70.38 -7.81
N GLY A 173 -5.90 -70.48 -9.11
CA GLY A 173 -6.33 -71.54 -10.02
C GLY A 173 -7.67 -71.34 -10.69
N ASN A 174 -8.29 -70.16 -10.53
CA ASN A 174 -9.53 -69.79 -11.19
C ASN A 174 -9.28 -69.30 -12.59
N LEU A 175 -9.45 -70.17 -13.63
CA LEU A 175 -9.24 -69.87 -15.04
C LEU A 175 -10.53 -69.31 -15.71
N HIS A 176 -11.64 -69.14 -15.00
CA HIS A 176 -12.90 -68.68 -15.57
C HIS A 176 -13.18 -67.20 -15.30
N SER A 177 -12.20 -66.51 -14.77
CA SER A 177 -12.32 -65.05 -14.45
C SER A 177 -12.46 -64.22 -15.73
N ALA A 178 -13.50 -63.41 -15.82
CA ALA A 178 -13.74 -62.52 -16.94
C ALA A 178 -13.17 -61.10 -16.69
N LEU A 179 -12.24 -60.66 -17.53
CA LEU A 179 -11.73 -59.29 -17.52
C LEU A 179 -12.47 -58.49 -18.58
N GLU A 180 -13.44 -57.66 -18.19
CA GLU A 180 -14.34 -56.94 -19.14
C GLU A 180 -13.75 -55.61 -19.63
N TYR A 181 -12.61 -55.15 -19.14
CA TYR A 181 -12.03 -53.86 -19.51
C TYR A 181 -11.50 -53.89 -20.97
N HIS A 182 -12.03 -52.99 -21.83
CA HIS A 182 -11.64 -52.80 -23.22
C HIS A 182 -11.25 -51.33 -23.42
N SER A 183 -10.01 -51.07 -23.81
CA SER A 183 -9.50 -49.75 -24.18
C SER A 183 -8.36 -49.93 -25.20
N GLU A 184 -8.06 -48.89 -25.95
CA GLU A 184 -6.93 -48.87 -26.90
C GLU A 184 -5.63 -48.38 -26.23
N ASP A 185 -5.67 -48.00 -24.96
CA ASP A 185 -4.54 -47.54 -24.17
C ASP A 185 -3.61 -48.68 -23.70
N GLU A 186 -2.59 -48.37 -22.94
CA GLU A 186 -1.63 -49.32 -22.39
C GLU A 186 -2.30 -50.36 -21.46
N ILE A 187 -3.30 -49.90 -20.69
CA ILE A 187 -4.04 -50.78 -19.75
C ILE A 187 -4.96 -51.71 -20.54
N GLY A 188 -5.59 -51.23 -21.61
CA GLY A 188 -6.37 -52.06 -22.51
C GLY A 188 -5.53 -53.15 -23.22
N ARG A 189 -4.31 -52.81 -23.64
CA ARG A 189 -3.36 -53.82 -24.20
C ARG A 189 -2.93 -54.85 -23.17
N LEU A 190 -2.70 -54.42 -21.92
CA LEU A 190 -2.41 -55.31 -20.80
C LEU A 190 -3.57 -56.27 -20.50
N ALA A 191 -4.80 -55.75 -20.44
CA ALA A 191 -6.00 -56.53 -20.25
C ALA A 191 -6.24 -57.53 -21.36
N HIS A 192 -5.96 -57.15 -22.64
CA HIS A 192 -6.04 -58.05 -23.77
C HIS A 192 -5.04 -59.21 -23.68
N SER A 193 -3.79 -58.90 -23.32
CA SER A 193 -2.74 -59.92 -23.15
C SER A 193 -3.06 -60.90 -22.02
N MET A 194 -3.62 -60.40 -20.93
CA MET A 194 -4.08 -61.18 -19.79
C MET A 194 -5.21 -62.15 -20.16
N ARG A 195 -6.25 -61.66 -20.87
CA ARG A 195 -7.34 -62.49 -21.41
C ARG A 195 -6.84 -63.60 -22.32
N LYS A 196 -5.84 -63.29 -23.18
CA LYS A 196 -5.22 -64.28 -24.07
C LYS A 196 -4.49 -65.35 -23.29
N SER A 197 -3.76 -64.98 -22.24
CA SER A 197 -3.03 -65.91 -21.35
C SER A 197 -4.00 -66.85 -20.62
N ILE A 198 -5.08 -66.31 -20.05
CA ILE A 198 -6.11 -67.11 -19.34
C ILE A 198 -6.72 -68.14 -20.29
N ARG A 199 -7.09 -67.71 -21.50
CA ARG A 199 -7.66 -68.59 -22.51
C ARG A 199 -6.72 -69.75 -22.89
N ILE A 200 -5.42 -69.45 -23.10
CA ILE A 200 -4.41 -70.47 -23.42
C ILE A 200 -4.24 -71.45 -22.29
N LEU A 201 -4.14 -70.95 -21.00
CA LEU A 201 -4.03 -71.80 -19.84
C LEU A 201 -5.26 -72.68 -19.64
N GLY A 202 -6.44 -72.15 -19.85
CA GLY A 202 -7.70 -72.93 -19.78
C GLY A 202 -7.75 -74.09 -20.76
N THR A 203 -7.31 -73.89 -22.00
CA THR A 203 -7.26 -74.99 -23.01
C THR A 203 -6.26 -76.11 -22.63
N TYR A 204 -5.23 -75.80 -21.83
CA TYR A 204 -4.29 -76.85 -21.37
C TYR A 204 -4.77 -77.63 -20.16
N VAL A 205 -5.73 -77.11 -19.39
CA VAL A 205 -6.26 -77.77 -18.19
C VAL A 205 -7.49 -78.64 -18.52
N ASP A 206 -8.22 -78.31 -19.62
CA ASP A 206 -9.41 -79.03 -20.08
C ASP A 206 -9.06 -80.21 -21.00
N ASP A 207 -7.80 -80.35 -21.44
CA ASP A 207 -7.28 -81.52 -22.19
C ASP A 207 -6.62 -82.51 -21.22
#